data_bf14187d7e8c86830446a4a0b8f3b09f
#
_entry.id   bf14187d7e8c86830446a4a0b8f3b09f
#
_cell.length_a   1.000
_cell.length_b   1.000
_cell.length_c   1.000
_cell.angle_alpha   90.00
_cell.angle_beta   90.00
_cell.angle_gamma   90.00
#
_symmetry.space_group_name_H-M   'P 1'
#
loop_
_entity.id
_entity.type
_entity.pdbx_description
1 polymer ?
#
loop_
_entity_poly.entity_id
_entity_poly.type
_entity_poly.pdbx_seq_one_letter_code
_entity_poly.pdbx_strand_id
1 'polypeptide(L)'
;MQAYGEYRNNAVYGDKSGVYCESKIFGSEEFGYNKIIVERPQRGENGEIVMKRGKPVADTALRDTENVPLVQDIDAYFAREVLPYAPDAWIDKSKTKVGYEIPMTRYFYEYQPPEPVDDIMERIQKLESEIAESLNTLFHKEG
;
A
#
# COMPACT_ATOMS: atom_id res chain seq x y z
N MET A 1 16.15 24.91 22.08
CA MET A 1 16.47 23.98 20.99
C MET A 1 16.98 22.72 21.67
N GLN A 2 16.11 21.79 21.99
CA GLN A 2 16.58 20.46 22.38
C GLN A 2 17.21 19.83 21.14
N ALA A 3 18.46 19.37 21.30
CA ALA A 3 19.12 18.59 20.30
C ALA A 3 18.16 17.47 19.86
N TYR A 4 18.01 17.28 18.57
CA TYR A 4 17.43 16.07 18.02
C TYR A 4 18.29 14.91 18.53
N GLY A 5 17.91 14.42 19.71
CA GLY A 5 18.64 13.38 20.42
C GLY A 5 18.62 12.10 19.59
N GLU A 6 19.48 11.20 19.93
CA GLU A 6 19.61 9.90 19.30
C GLU A 6 18.26 9.24 19.10
N TYR A 7 17.79 9.19 17.83
CA TYR A 7 16.60 8.45 17.48
C TYR A 7 16.84 6.96 17.75
N ARG A 8 15.91 6.35 18.43
CA ARG A 8 15.94 4.91 18.73
C ARG A 8 14.89 4.21 17.90
N ASN A 9 15.15 2.96 17.57
CA ASN A 9 14.18 2.14 16.86
C ASN A 9 12.91 1.95 17.72
N ASN A 10 11.74 2.12 17.10
CA ASN A 10 10.42 2.03 17.74
C ASN A 10 10.29 2.97 18.97
N ALA A 11 10.85 4.15 18.89
CA ALA A 11 10.74 5.15 19.92
C ALA A 11 9.63 6.16 19.60
N VAL A 12 8.83 6.48 20.60
CA VAL A 12 7.79 7.51 20.55
C VAL A 12 8.25 8.68 21.39
N TYR A 13 8.22 9.87 20.82
CA TYR A 13 8.61 11.11 21.47
C TYR A 13 7.37 11.98 21.67
N GLY A 14 7.14 12.39 22.89
CA GLY A 14 5.98 13.20 23.25
C GLY A 14 6.15 13.80 24.65
N ASP A 15 5.22 14.63 25.04
CA ASP A 15 5.07 15.18 26.36
C ASP A 15 3.59 15.14 26.81
N LYS A 16 3.25 15.91 27.87
CA LYS A 16 1.87 16.00 28.38
C LYS A 16 0.86 16.57 27.37
N SER A 17 1.34 17.23 26.30
CA SER A 17 0.50 17.79 25.24
C SER A 17 0.20 16.80 24.10
N GLY A 18 0.94 15.68 24.06
CA GLY A 18 0.74 14.60 23.09
C GLY A 18 2.02 14.07 22.47
N VAL A 19 1.86 13.14 21.53
CA VAL A 19 2.94 12.59 20.74
C VAL A 19 3.27 13.55 19.58
N TYR A 20 4.55 13.92 19.44
CA TYR A 20 5.01 14.80 18.38
C TYR A 20 5.99 14.15 17.40
N CYS A 21 6.52 13.00 17.72
CA CYS A 21 7.43 12.27 16.84
C CYS A 21 7.46 10.77 17.16
N GLU A 22 7.49 9.97 16.10
CA GLU A 22 7.78 8.55 16.18
C GLU A 22 8.96 8.24 15.26
N SER A 23 9.87 7.36 15.67
CA SER A 23 11.00 6.97 14.84
C SER A 23 11.13 5.45 14.73
N LYS A 24 11.42 5.00 13.49
CA LYS A 24 11.75 3.62 13.16
C LYS A 24 13.04 3.62 12.34
N ILE A 25 13.96 2.71 12.66
CA ILE A 25 15.25 2.58 11.98
C ILE A 25 15.23 1.26 11.20
N PHE A 26 15.59 1.36 9.93
CA PHE A 26 15.61 0.25 8.99
C PHE A 26 16.96 0.15 8.29
N GLY A 27 17.31 -1.03 7.80
CA GLY A 27 18.39 -1.20 6.86
C GLY A 27 18.05 -0.56 5.49
N SER A 28 19.05 -0.09 4.77
CA SER A 28 18.82 0.52 3.44
C SER A 28 18.18 -0.44 2.43
N GLU A 29 18.45 -1.73 2.57
CA GLU A 29 17.89 -2.79 1.73
C GLU A 29 16.37 -2.95 1.86
N GLU A 30 15.79 -2.53 3.00
CA GLU A 30 14.34 -2.61 3.20
C GLU A 30 13.54 -1.61 2.36
N PHE A 31 14.18 -0.53 1.95
CA PHE A 31 13.61 0.49 1.08
C PHE A 31 13.97 0.30 -0.38
N GLY A 32 14.89 -0.62 -0.64
CA GLY A 32 15.38 -0.89 -1.98
C GLY A 32 14.55 -1.92 -2.74
N TYR A 33 14.45 -1.72 -4.05
CA TYR A 33 13.83 -2.65 -4.95
C TYR A 33 14.56 -2.71 -6.29
N ASN A 34 14.46 -3.86 -6.95
CA ASN A 34 14.79 -4.02 -8.34
C ASN A 34 13.55 -3.77 -9.19
N LYS A 35 13.53 -2.70 -9.96
CA LYS A 35 12.48 -2.48 -10.96
C LYS A 35 12.82 -3.31 -12.17
N ILE A 36 12.09 -4.40 -12.36
CA ILE A 36 12.20 -5.29 -13.52
C ILE A 36 11.20 -4.91 -14.59
N ILE A 37 11.56 -5.18 -15.84
CA ILE A 37 10.66 -5.05 -16.99
C ILE A 37 10.19 -6.44 -17.39
N VAL A 38 8.88 -6.61 -17.34
CA VAL A 38 8.18 -7.82 -17.77
C VAL A 38 7.73 -7.61 -19.22
N GLU A 39 8.24 -8.43 -20.11
CA GLU A 39 7.88 -8.43 -21.53
C GLU A 39 6.98 -9.62 -21.81
N ARG A 40 6.02 -9.43 -22.72
CA ARG A 40 5.18 -10.51 -23.26
C ARG A 40 5.31 -10.56 -24.76
N PRO A 41 5.12 -11.73 -25.40
CA PRO A 41 5.27 -11.88 -26.84
C PRO A 41 4.14 -11.19 -27.61
N GLN A 42 4.52 -10.52 -28.68
CA GLN A 42 3.57 -10.07 -29.68
C GLN A 42 2.95 -11.27 -30.37
N ARG A 43 1.64 -11.25 -30.58
CA ARG A 43 0.89 -12.29 -31.27
C ARG A 43 0.41 -11.79 -32.61
N GLY A 44 0.50 -12.63 -33.63
CA GLY A 44 -0.06 -12.40 -34.96
C GLY A 44 -1.59 -12.54 -35.00
N GLU A 45 -2.19 -12.32 -36.16
CA GLU A 45 -3.64 -12.40 -36.33
C GLU A 45 -4.22 -13.78 -35.99
N ASN A 46 -3.44 -14.84 -36.12
CA ASN A 46 -3.83 -16.22 -35.79
C ASN A 46 -3.50 -16.62 -34.34
N GLY A 47 -3.03 -15.66 -33.51
CA GLY A 47 -2.64 -15.92 -32.12
C GLY A 47 -1.24 -16.52 -31.93
N GLU A 48 -0.51 -16.77 -33.00
CA GLU A 48 0.87 -17.28 -32.99
C GLU A 48 1.87 -16.22 -32.47
N ILE A 49 2.93 -16.68 -31.79
CA ILE A 49 3.99 -15.79 -31.30
C ILE A 49 4.84 -15.31 -32.47
N VAL A 50 4.96 -13.99 -32.63
CA VAL A 50 5.82 -13.39 -33.66
C VAL A 50 7.28 -13.58 -33.26
N MET A 51 8.05 -14.25 -34.13
CA MET A 51 9.47 -14.52 -33.90
C MET A 51 10.35 -13.66 -34.80
N LYS A 52 11.44 -13.12 -34.26
CA LYS A 52 12.47 -12.41 -35.03
C LYS A 52 13.85 -12.91 -34.62
N ARG A 53 14.62 -13.41 -35.56
CA ARG A 53 15.97 -13.97 -35.33
C ARG A 53 15.98 -15.06 -34.26
N GLY A 54 14.95 -15.92 -34.22
CA GLY A 54 14.84 -17.01 -33.24
C GLY A 54 14.43 -16.59 -31.80
N LYS A 55 14.02 -15.32 -31.60
CA LYS A 55 13.52 -14.82 -30.31
C LYS A 55 12.12 -14.24 -30.46
N PRO A 56 11.29 -14.36 -29.44
CA PRO A 56 9.98 -13.72 -29.46
C PRO A 56 10.12 -12.19 -29.51
N VAL A 57 9.26 -11.54 -30.28
CA VAL A 57 9.18 -10.09 -30.33
C VAL A 57 8.32 -9.62 -29.15
N ALA A 58 8.84 -8.66 -28.39
CA ALA A 58 8.09 -8.08 -27.28
C ALA A 58 6.97 -7.19 -27.79
N ASP A 59 5.78 -7.36 -27.21
CA ASP A 59 4.67 -6.44 -27.38
C ASP A 59 4.80 -5.27 -26.42
N THR A 60 5.01 -4.08 -26.95
CA THR A 60 5.16 -2.87 -26.13
C THR A 60 3.87 -2.45 -25.42
N ALA A 61 2.72 -2.86 -25.91
CA ALA A 61 1.42 -2.59 -25.29
C ALA A 61 1.15 -3.50 -24.07
N LEU A 62 1.79 -4.68 -24.04
CA LEU A 62 1.67 -5.65 -22.95
C LEU A 62 2.86 -5.60 -21.98
N ARG A 63 3.79 -4.65 -22.19
CA ARG A 63 4.92 -4.45 -21.29
C ARG A 63 4.45 -3.94 -19.95
N ASP A 64 4.97 -4.54 -18.89
CA ASP A 64 4.69 -4.16 -17.52
C ASP A 64 5.98 -4.02 -16.70
N THR A 65 5.88 -3.48 -15.50
CA THR A 65 7.00 -3.30 -14.58
C THR A 65 6.62 -3.78 -13.20
N GLU A 66 7.56 -4.53 -12.58
CA GLU A 66 7.41 -4.98 -11.20
C GLU A 66 8.56 -4.48 -10.32
N ASN A 67 8.24 -4.17 -9.07
CA ASN A 67 9.20 -3.76 -8.06
C ASN A 67 9.48 -4.93 -7.13
N VAL A 68 10.59 -5.62 -7.33
CA VAL A 68 11.02 -6.74 -6.51
C VAL A 68 11.89 -6.24 -5.36
N PRO A 69 11.52 -6.45 -4.08
CA PRO A 69 12.35 -6.04 -2.95
C PRO A 69 13.80 -6.56 -3.08
N LEU A 70 14.80 -5.74 -2.71
CA LEU A 70 16.21 -6.14 -2.81
C LEU A 70 16.56 -7.40 -2.03
N VAL A 71 15.80 -7.67 -0.97
CA VAL A 71 15.95 -8.87 -0.13
C VAL A 71 15.42 -10.15 -0.78
N GLN A 72 14.77 -10.05 -1.94
CA GLN A 72 14.20 -11.19 -2.67
C GLN A 72 14.97 -11.48 -3.95
N ASP A 73 15.07 -12.76 -4.29
CA ASP A 73 15.60 -13.18 -5.59
C ASP A 73 14.59 -12.87 -6.69
N ILE A 74 15.09 -12.23 -7.78
CA ILE A 74 14.24 -11.77 -8.89
C ILE A 74 13.57 -12.93 -9.61
N ASP A 75 14.31 -14.01 -9.88
CA ASP A 75 13.81 -15.13 -10.66
C ASP A 75 12.77 -15.94 -9.84
N ALA A 76 13.00 -16.08 -8.53
CA ALA A 76 12.05 -16.71 -7.62
C ALA A 76 10.76 -15.88 -7.45
N TYR A 77 10.89 -14.56 -7.34
CA TYR A 77 9.75 -13.65 -7.32
C TYR A 77 8.93 -13.76 -8.61
N PHE A 78 9.60 -13.69 -9.76
CA PHE A 78 8.96 -13.75 -11.07
C PHE A 78 8.20 -15.05 -11.28
N ALA A 79 8.77 -16.18 -10.86
CA ALA A 79 8.13 -17.48 -10.97
C ALA A 79 6.88 -17.60 -10.09
N ARG A 80 6.87 -16.95 -8.93
CA ARG A 80 5.76 -17.00 -7.98
C ARG A 80 4.65 -16.01 -8.30
N GLU A 81 5.00 -14.78 -8.66
CA GLU A 81 4.03 -13.68 -8.76
C GLU A 81 3.60 -13.38 -10.20
N VAL A 82 4.45 -13.61 -11.19
CA VAL A 82 4.17 -13.22 -12.59
C VAL A 82 3.76 -14.39 -13.45
N LEU A 83 4.51 -15.49 -13.45
CA LEU A 83 4.25 -16.63 -14.33
C LEU A 83 2.87 -17.29 -14.17
N PRO A 84 2.23 -17.33 -12.98
CA PRO A 84 0.88 -17.89 -12.85
C PRO A 84 -0.17 -17.12 -13.66
N TYR A 85 0.05 -15.81 -13.87
CA TYR A 85 -0.86 -14.92 -14.59
C TYR A 85 -0.43 -14.67 -16.04
N ALA A 86 0.87 -14.75 -16.31
CA ALA A 86 1.46 -14.52 -17.63
C ALA A 86 2.54 -15.57 -17.93
N PRO A 87 2.16 -16.82 -18.25
CA PRO A 87 3.10 -17.93 -18.43
C PRO A 87 4.03 -17.76 -19.64
N ASP A 88 3.71 -16.87 -20.56
CA ASP A 88 4.50 -16.52 -21.74
C ASP A 88 5.42 -15.30 -21.54
N ALA A 89 5.44 -14.73 -20.33
CA ALA A 89 6.25 -13.57 -19.99
C ALA A 89 7.73 -13.91 -19.75
N TRP A 90 8.60 -12.92 -19.94
CA TRP A 90 10.02 -13.00 -19.55
C TRP A 90 10.52 -11.66 -18.99
N ILE A 91 11.62 -11.70 -18.27
CA ILE A 91 12.29 -10.49 -17.75
C ILE A 91 13.32 -10.00 -18.75
N ASP A 92 13.29 -8.70 -19.07
CA ASP A 92 14.41 -8.04 -19.74
C ASP A 92 15.44 -7.59 -18.69
N LYS A 93 16.37 -8.49 -18.34
CA LYS A 93 17.40 -8.24 -17.31
C LYS A 93 18.31 -7.04 -17.66
N SER A 94 18.42 -6.67 -18.95
CA SER A 94 19.25 -5.53 -19.38
C SER A 94 18.67 -4.18 -18.97
N LYS A 95 17.39 -4.14 -18.65
CA LYS A 95 16.64 -2.94 -18.26
C LYS A 95 16.33 -2.87 -16.76
N THR A 96 16.76 -3.85 -15.99
CA THR A 96 16.59 -3.84 -14.52
C THR A 96 17.31 -2.64 -13.90
N LYS A 97 16.60 -1.93 -13.02
CA LYS A 97 17.14 -0.76 -12.30
C LYS A 97 16.88 -0.91 -10.81
N VAL A 98 17.87 -0.50 -10.01
CA VAL A 98 17.67 -0.39 -8.55
C VAL A 98 17.02 0.96 -8.24
N GLY A 99 15.98 0.92 -7.42
CA GLY A 99 15.31 2.10 -6.88
C GLY A 99 15.16 2.00 -5.37
N TYR A 100 14.85 3.13 -4.74
CA TYR A 100 14.56 3.22 -3.31
C TYR A 100 13.30 4.04 -3.11
N GLU A 101 12.43 3.55 -2.23
CA GLU A 101 11.19 4.23 -1.86
C GLU A 101 10.91 4.02 -0.38
N ILE A 102 10.61 5.10 0.33
CA ILE A 102 10.24 5.04 1.75
C ILE A 102 8.72 5.18 1.85
N PRO A 103 7.98 4.07 1.97
CA PRO A 103 6.53 4.11 2.09
C PRO A 103 6.12 4.51 3.52
N MET A 104 6.15 5.81 3.82
CA MET A 104 5.88 6.36 5.16
C MET A 104 4.56 5.84 5.73
N THR A 105 3.52 5.80 4.91
CA THR A 105 2.20 5.30 5.32
C THR A 105 2.26 3.86 5.80
N ARG A 106 3.01 2.99 5.12
CA ARG A 106 3.14 1.57 5.49
C ARG A 106 3.77 1.37 6.87
N TYR A 107 4.71 2.24 7.25
CA TYR A 107 5.48 2.08 8.48
C TYR A 107 4.89 2.79 9.68
N PHE A 108 4.09 3.85 9.45
CA PHE A 108 3.56 4.70 10.52
C PHE A 108 2.03 4.71 10.57
N TYR A 109 1.35 4.12 9.59
CA TYR A 109 -0.09 4.01 9.61
C TYR A 109 -0.54 2.85 10.49
N GLU A 110 -1.30 3.16 11.53
CA GLU A 110 -2.02 2.18 12.33
C GLU A 110 -3.50 2.21 11.94
N TYR A 111 -4.00 1.07 11.48
CA TYR A 111 -5.41 0.95 11.14
C TYR A 111 -6.26 1.09 12.41
N GLN A 112 -7.10 2.11 12.44
CA GLN A 112 -8.13 2.26 13.45
C GLN A 112 -9.43 1.71 12.87
N PRO A 113 -9.99 0.62 13.42
CA PRO A 113 -11.27 0.10 12.95
C PRO A 113 -12.36 1.17 13.16
N PRO A 114 -13.31 1.30 12.23
CA PRO A 114 -14.45 2.18 12.43
C PRO A 114 -15.24 1.74 13.66
N GLU A 115 -15.89 2.70 14.29
CA GLU A 115 -16.80 2.45 15.43
C GLU A 115 -17.85 1.40 15.02
N PRO A 116 -18.15 0.40 15.89
CA PRO A 116 -19.16 -0.60 15.61
C PRO A 116 -20.52 0.04 15.29
N VAL A 117 -21.23 -0.54 14.33
CA VAL A 117 -22.54 0.00 13.91
C VAL A 117 -23.53 0.03 15.06
N ASP A 118 -23.47 -0.96 15.93
CA ASP A 118 -24.37 -1.05 17.10
C ASP A 118 -24.18 0.13 18.07
N ASP A 119 -22.94 0.54 18.32
CA ASP A 119 -22.62 1.70 19.18
C ASP A 119 -23.14 3.01 18.56
N ILE A 120 -23.03 3.13 17.22
CA ILE A 120 -23.58 4.28 16.49
C ILE A 120 -25.10 4.28 16.57
N MET A 121 -25.76 3.13 16.41
CA MET A 121 -27.21 3.00 16.49
C MET A 121 -27.73 3.34 17.89
N GLU A 122 -27.08 2.86 18.93
CA GLU A 122 -27.43 3.15 20.32
C GLU A 122 -27.34 4.66 20.62
N ARG A 123 -26.28 5.31 20.11
CA ARG A 123 -26.11 6.77 20.24
C ARG A 123 -27.19 7.56 19.47
N ILE A 124 -27.58 7.10 18.30
CA ILE A 124 -28.68 7.71 17.53
C ILE A 124 -29.99 7.60 18.30
N GLN A 125 -30.37 6.42 18.80
CA GLN A 125 -31.59 6.20 19.57
C GLN A 125 -31.64 7.07 20.83
N LYS A 126 -30.51 7.21 21.51
CA LYS A 126 -30.42 8.10 22.68
C LYS A 126 -30.67 9.56 22.30
N LEU A 127 -30.06 10.05 21.24
CA LEU A 127 -30.25 11.41 20.73
C LEU A 127 -31.71 11.66 20.28
N GLU A 128 -32.35 10.70 19.63
CA GLU A 128 -33.77 10.79 19.26
C GLU A 128 -34.67 10.92 20.48
N SER A 129 -34.41 10.15 21.54
CA SER A 129 -35.14 10.24 22.80
C SER A 129 -34.98 11.59 23.49
N GLU A 130 -33.73 12.11 23.53
CA GLU A 130 -33.44 13.42 24.12
C GLU A 130 -34.09 14.57 23.33
N ILE A 131 -34.18 14.47 22.01
CA ILE A 131 -34.88 15.41 21.14
C ILE A 131 -36.39 15.36 21.42
N ALA A 132 -36.96 14.16 21.49
CA ALA A 132 -38.40 13.98 21.78
C ALA A 132 -38.81 14.57 23.15
N GLU A 133 -38.01 14.32 24.20
CA GLU A 133 -38.22 14.90 25.52
C GLU A 133 -38.12 16.43 25.51
N SER A 134 -37.12 16.95 24.81
CA SER A 134 -36.93 18.40 24.69
C SER A 134 -38.10 19.08 23.97
N LEU A 135 -38.61 18.48 22.90
CA LEU A 135 -39.76 18.97 22.18
C LEU A 135 -41.04 18.91 23.04
N ASN A 136 -41.26 17.79 23.76
CA ASN A 136 -42.40 17.67 24.68
C ASN A 136 -42.35 18.74 25.77
N THR A 137 -41.16 19.05 26.31
CA THR A 137 -40.99 20.07 27.33
C THR A 137 -41.33 21.47 26.81
N LEU A 138 -40.97 21.75 25.55
CA LEU A 138 -41.27 23.02 24.89
C LEU A 138 -42.75 23.20 24.61
N PHE A 139 -43.42 22.16 24.08
CA PHE A 139 -44.82 22.25 23.70
C PHE A 139 -45.83 22.11 24.88
N HIS A 140 -45.42 21.55 26.04
CA HIS A 140 -46.26 21.42 27.21
C HIS A 140 -46.04 22.52 28.26
N LYS A 141 -45.20 23.52 27.99
CA LYS A 141 -44.94 24.65 28.86
C LYS A 141 -45.87 25.84 28.64
N GLU A 142 -46.79 25.74 27.66
CA GLU A 142 -47.84 26.71 27.37
C GLU A 142 -49.24 26.17 27.74
N GLY A 143 -49.44 25.85 29.06
CA GLY A 143 -50.71 25.44 29.63
C GLY A 143 -50.88 25.97 31.03
#